data_f531af075055a8ea2d945622498885a0
#
_entry.id   f531af075055a8ea2d945622498885a0
#
_cell.length_a   1.000
_cell.length_b   1.000
_cell.length_c   1.000
_cell.angle_alpha   90.00
_cell.angle_beta   90.00
_cell.angle_gamma   90.00
#
_symmetry.space_group_name_H-M   'P 1'
#
loop_
_entity.id
_entity.type
_entity.pdbx_description
1 polymer ?
#
loop_
_entity_poly.entity_id
_entity_poly.type
_entity_poly.pdbx_seq_one_letter_code
_entity_poly.pdbx_strand_id
1 'polypeptide(L)'
;VGGSLTEKIKGVRHSIAQAQKLVGDTVKLGNEGINVLTMLTDLADVVEELADITASHTHPKTGTSPQAAQFSQVAQECRQLKNKYSPIIE
;
A
#
# COMPACT_ATOMS: atom_id res chain seq x y z
N VAL A 1 -30.73 10.20 -3.15
CA VAL A 1 -30.03 10.99 -4.13
C VAL A 1 -29.13 10.09 -4.96
N GLY A 2 -29.35 10.08 -6.28
CA GLY A 2 -28.46 9.38 -7.20
C GLY A 2 -27.48 10.34 -7.86
N GLY A 3 -26.52 9.79 -8.58
CA GLY A 3 -25.57 10.56 -9.36
C GLY A 3 -24.33 10.99 -8.57
N SER A 4 -23.85 12.19 -8.87
CA SER A 4 -22.57 12.66 -8.37
C SER A 4 -22.69 13.96 -7.62
N LEU A 5 -21.86 14.13 -6.60
CA LEU A 5 -21.63 15.43 -5.95
C LEU A 5 -20.21 15.85 -6.26
N THR A 6 -20.03 17.01 -6.86
CA THR A 6 -18.72 17.60 -7.14
C THR A 6 -18.57 18.90 -6.38
N GLU A 7 -17.50 19.02 -5.60
CA GLU A 7 -17.12 20.27 -4.93
C GLU A 7 -15.79 20.75 -5.49
N LYS A 8 -15.75 22.03 -5.89
CA LYS A 8 -14.51 22.67 -6.31
C LYS A 8 -14.30 23.92 -5.47
N ILE A 9 -13.26 23.94 -4.69
CA ILE A 9 -12.95 25.02 -3.78
C ILE A 9 -11.59 25.59 -4.17
N LYS A 10 -11.58 26.87 -4.50
CA LYS A 10 -10.35 27.54 -4.96
C LYS A 10 -9.33 27.69 -3.83
N GLY A 11 -9.80 27.81 -2.60
CA GLY A 11 -8.94 27.94 -1.42
C GLY A 11 -8.78 26.61 -0.70
N VAL A 12 -9.05 26.61 0.58
CA VAL A 12 -8.88 25.46 1.47
C VAL A 12 -10.25 24.94 1.91
N ARG A 13 -10.43 23.64 1.84
CA ARG A 13 -11.58 22.96 2.43
C ARG A 13 -11.17 22.38 3.78
N HIS A 14 -11.80 22.86 4.86
CA HIS A 14 -11.59 22.30 6.20
C HIS A 14 -12.75 21.39 6.55
N SER A 15 -12.43 20.18 7.00
CA SER A 15 -13.44 19.25 7.50
C SER A 15 -12.93 18.73 8.84
N ILE A 16 -13.56 19.19 9.91
CA ILE A 16 -13.13 18.86 11.28
C ILE A 16 -14.32 18.22 11.99
N ALA A 17 -14.10 17.02 12.50
CA ALA A 17 -15.11 16.29 13.24
C ALA A 17 -14.45 15.37 14.25
N GLN A 18 -15.21 14.96 15.27
CA GLN A 18 -14.74 13.97 16.22
C GLN A 18 -14.40 12.64 15.52
N ALA A 19 -15.16 12.29 14.49
CA ALA A 19 -14.88 11.14 13.63
C ALA A 19 -15.29 11.47 12.20
N GLN A 20 -14.54 10.94 11.24
CA GLN A 20 -14.85 11.09 9.82
C GLN A 20 -14.73 9.75 9.14
N LYS A 21 -15.63 9.48 8.20
CA LYS A 21 -15.64 8.27 7.38
C LYS A 21 -15.65 8.66 5.93
N LEU A 22 -14.73 8.11 5.16
CA LEU A 22 -14.70 8.23 3.70
C LEU A 22 -14.80 6.82 3.14
N VAL A 23 -15.95 6.48 2.59
CA VAL A 23 -16.27 5.13 2.14
C VAL A 23 -16.71 5.16 0.68
N GLY A 24 -16.11 4.32 -0.13
CA GLY A 24 -16.45 4.15 -1.53
C GLY A 24 -15.91 2.81 -2.01
N ASP A 25 -16.31 2.39 -3.20
CA ASP A 25 -15.77 1.19 -3.82
C ASP A 25 -14.28 1.38 -4.13
N THR A 26 -13.91 2.57 -4.59
CA THR A 26 -12.52 2.99 -4.72
C THR A 26 -12.35 4.38 -4.13
N VAL A 27 -11.15 4.69 -3.69
CA VAL A 27 -10.80 5.98 -3.10
C VAL A 27 -9.54 6.51 -3.75
N LYS A 28 -9.58 7.81 -4.09
CA LYS A 28 -8.40 8.54 -4.55
C LYS A 28 -8.15 9.72 -3.63
N LEU A 29 -6.93 9.83 -3.15
CA LEU A 29 -6.47 10.94 -2.31
C LEU A 29 -5.17 11.47 -2.90
N GLY A 30 -5.19 12.67 -3.46
CA GLY A 30 -3.99 13.24 -4.08
C GLY A 30 -4.31 14.26 -5.15
N ASN A 31 -3.63 14.20 -6.27
CA ASN A 31 -3.88 15.03 -7.44
C ASN A 31 -4.17 14.15 -8.66
N GLU A 32 -4.24 14.75 -9.85
CA GLU A 32 -4.57 13.99 -11.05
C GLU A 32 -3.54 12.89 -11.38
N GLY A 33 -2.27 13.12 -11.05
CA GLY A 33 -1.21 12.16 -11.37
C GLY A 33 -0.86 11.21 -10.23
N ILE A 34 -1.27 11.50 -9.02
CA ILE A 34 -0.83 10.75 -7.83
C ILE A 34 -2.03 10.46 -6.92
N ASN A 35 -2.19 9.20 -6.56
CA ASN A 35 -3.03 8.79 -5.45
C ASN A 35 -2.11 8.43 -4.28
N VAL A 36 -2.19 9.20 -3.20
CA VAL A 36 -1.33 9.00 -2.03
C VAL A 36 -1.51 7.59 -1.43
N LEU A 37 -2.70 7.02 -1.57
CA LEU A 37 -2.96 5.66 -1.09
C LEU A 37 -2.11 4.61 -1.80
N THR A 38 -1.76 4.85 -3.07
CA THR A 38 -0.87 3.97 -3.82
C THR A 38 0.51 3.88 -3.18
N MET A 39 0.94 4.91 -2.46
CA MET A 39 2.22 4.89 -1.74
C MET A 39 2.30 3.71 -0.78
N LEU A 40 1.18 3.30 -0.18
CA LEU A 40 1.14 2.17 0.75
C LEU A 40 1.44 0.85 0.05
N THR A 41 0.86 0.64 -1.13
CA THR A 41 1.13 -0.57 -1.91
C THR A 41 2.52 -0.54 -2.53
N ASP A 42 3.00 0.63 -2.96
CA ASP A 42 4.37 0.80 -3.46
C ASP A 42 5.39 0.50 -2.36
N LEU A 43 5.14 0.97 -1.14
CA LEU A 43 6.02 0.68 -0.02
C LEU A 43 6.04 -0.82 0.29
N ALA A 44 4.90 -1.48 0.23
CA ALA A 44 4.82 -2.93 0.41
C ALA A 44 5.61 -3.66 -0.67
N ASP A 45 5.61 -3.16 -1.91
CA ASP A 45 6.44 -3.72 -2.99
C ASP A 45 7.94 -3.65 -2.66
N VAL A 46 8.38 -2.51 -2.14
CA VAL A 46 9.79 -2.33 -1.76
C VAL A 46 10.17 -3.29 -0.64
N VAL A 47 9.33 -3.44 0.38
CA VAL A 47 9.59 -4.36 1.48
C VAL A 47 9.59 -5.81 1.00
N GLU A 48 8.66 -6.18 0.11
CA GLU A 48 8.62 -7.51 -0.49
C GLU A 48 9.93 -7.81 -1.24
N GLU A 49 10.37 -6.88 -2.08
CA GLU A 49 11.61 -7.03 -2.84
C GLU A 49 12.82 -7.19 -1.92
N LEU A 50 12.91 -6.36 -0.88
CA LEU A 50 13.98 -6.47 0.09
C LEU A 50 13.96 -7.82 0.79
N ALA A 51 12.79 -8.30 1.18
CA ALA A 51 12.65 -9.59 1.86
C ALA A 51 13.04 -10.75 0.93
N ASP A 52 12.66 -10.69 -0.35
CA ASP A 52 13.02 -11.71 -1.33
C ASP A 52 14.53 -11.73 -1.58
N ILE A 53 15.16 -10.57 -1.73
CA ILE A 53 16.60 -10.45 -1.91
C ILE A 53 17.33 -11.03 -0.68
N THR A 54 16.87 -10.69 0.51
CA THR A 54 17.47 -11.18 1.75
C THR A 54 17.29 -12.68 1.91
N ALA A 55 16.10 -13.20 1.57
CA ALA A 55 15.81 -14.63 1.65
C ALA A 55 16.67 -15.45 0.71
N SER A 56 17.00 -14.91 -0.45
CA SER A 56 17.84 -15.58 -1.45
C SER A 56 19.33 -15.36 -1.24
N HIS A 57 19.71 -14.57 -0.24
CA HIS A 57 21.12 -14.34 0.07
C HIS A 57 21.75 -15.64 0.58
N THR A 58 22.87 -16.03 -0.03
CA THR A 58 23.59 -17.25 0.34
C THR A 58 25.02 -16.94 0.70
N HIS A 59 25.59 -17.78 1.60
CA HIS A 59 27.01 -17.74 1.95
C HIS A 59 27.73 -18.90 1.29
N PRO A 60 28.95 -18.69 0.73
CA PRO A 60 29.64 -19.73 0.00
C PRO A 60 29.92 -21.01 0.80
N LYS A 61 30.01 -20.92 2.12
CA LYS A 61 30.32 -22.06 2.99
C LYS A 61 29.11 -22.58 3.76
N THR A 62 28.08 -21.80 3.94
CA THR A 62 26.95 -22.14 4.81
C THR A 62 25.62 -22.20 4.10
N GLY A 63 25.57 -21.80 2.81
CA GLY A 63 24.33 -21.79 2.05
C GLY A 63 23.42 -20.66 2.44
N THR A 64 22.12 -20.91 2.40
CA THR A 64 21.08 -19.91 2.70
C THR A 64 21.11 -19.50 4.17
N SER A 65 20.81 -18.22 4.44
CA SER A 65 20.66 -17.72 5.80
C SER A 65 19.63 -18.56 6.59
N PRO A 66 19.87 -18.82 7.90
CA PRO A 66 18.87 -19.50 8.72
C PRO A 66 17.52 -18.79 8.77
N GLN A 67 17.49 -17.48 8.52
CA GLN A 67 16.26 -16.70 8.49
C GLN A 67 15.60 -16.62 7.11
N ALA A 68 16.11 -17.34 6.11
CA ALA A 68 15.59 -17.25 4.75
C ALA A 68 14.09 -17.54 4.68
N ALA A 69 13.59 -18.52 5.43
CA ALA A 69 12.17 -18.85 5.48
C ALA A 69 11.35 -17.72 6.07
N GLN A 70 11.88 -17.01 7.08
CA GLN A 70 11.19 -15.87 7.69
C GLN A 70 11.12 -14.68 6.73
N PHE A 71 12.20 -14.41 5.99
CA PHE A 71 12.19 -13.35 4.98
C PHE A 71 11.23 -13.67 3.83
N SER A 72 11.17 -14.91 3.41
CA SER A 72 10.21 -15.35 2.38
C SER A 72 8.78 -15.20 2.88
N GLN A 73 8.52 -15.47 4.16
CA GLN A 73 7.21 -15.28 4.75
C GLN A 73 6.81 -13.80 4.78
N VAL A 74 7.75 -12.91 5.11
CA VAL A 74 7.49 -11.45 5.07
C VAL A 74 7.14 -11.01 3.67
N ALA A 75 7.86 -11.48 2.65
CA ALA A 75 7.54 -11.16 1.26
C ALA A 75 6.12 -11.62 0.89
N GLN A 76 5.72 -12.81 1.32
CA GLN A 76 4.38 -13.34 1.09
C GLN A 76 3.32 -12.50 1.80
N GLU A 77 3.57 -12.09 3.03
CA GLU A 77 2.67 -11.22 3.78
C GLU A 77 2.49 -9.86 3.09
N CYS A 78 3.56 -9.29 2.52
CA CYS A 78 3.48 -8.06 1.74
C CYS A 78 2.58 -8.23 0.51
N ARG A 79 2.69 -9.35 -0.20
CA ARG A 79 1.81 -9.65 -1.34
C ARG A 79 0.36 -9.75 -0.91
N GLN A 80 0.09 -10.39 0.22
CA GLN A 80 -1.27 -10.52 0.76
C GLN A 80 -1.85 -9.16 1.13
N LEU A 81 -1.07 -8.28 1.75
CA LEU A 81 -1.50 -6.91 2.07
C LEU A 81 -1.84 -6.12 0.81
N LYS A 82 -1.01 -6.20 -0.22
CA LYS A 82 -1.28 -5.52 -1.48
C LYS A 82 -2.57 -6.02 -2.11
N ASN A 83 -2.77 -7.34 -2.14
CA ASN A 83 -3.96 -7.94 -2.72
C ASN A 83 -5.22 -7.57 -1.94
N LYS A 84 -5.11 -7.38 -0.64
CA LYS A 84 -6.23 -6.99 0.20
C LYS A 84 -6.65 -5.53 -0.03
N TYR A 85 -5.70 -4.64 -0.18
CA TYR A 85 -5.97 -3.20 -0.18
C TYR A 85 -5.99 -2.55 -1.56
N SER A 86 -5.27 -3.10 -2.54
CA SER A 86 -5.23 -2.48 -3.87
C SER A 86 -6.61 -2.33 -4.54
N PRO A 87 -7.59 -3.23 -4.34
CA PRO A 87 -8.90 -3.06 -4.98
C PRO A 87 -9.66 -1.80 -4.59
N ILE A 88 -9.39 -1.22 -3.40
CA ILE A 88 -10.08 -0.01 -2.96
C ILE A 88 -9.34 1.27 -3.35
N ILE A 89 -8.13 1.16 -3.91
CA ILE A 89 -7.33 2.30 -4.34
C ILE A 89 -7.64 2.56 -5.81
N GLU A 90 -8.08 3.77 -6.08
CA GLU A 90 -8.39 4.18 -7.44
C GLU A 90 -7.20 4.20 -8.40
#